data_25efa301d6c77011413a0141356e5b08
#
_entry.id   25efa301d6c77011413a0141356e5b08
#
_cell.length_a   1.000
_cell.length_b   1.000
_cell.length_c   1.000
_cell.angle_alpha   90.00
_cell.angle_beta   90.00
_cell.angle_gamma   90.00
#
_symmetry.space_group_name_H-M   'P 1'
#
loop_
_entity.id
_entity.type
_entity.pdbx_description
1 polymer ?
#
loop_
_entity_poly.entity_id
_entity_poly.type
_entity_poly.pdbx_seq_one_letter_code
_entity_poly.pdbx_strand_id
1 'polypeptide(L)'
;LSRYTSLKVVDGHRQRESLRVLSFESPALGGRGDVTVYVPPGAHHDLPLVMLLHGVYGNHWAWANNGGAHRTAARLIERGLMRPMVLAMPADGVWGGAGTDRHARHRAGDYETWIMDEVLSSVAEVLPELDYDPPLFLAGLSMGGYGALRMGAKYGRRILGISAHSAMTHLAEGGRFEDDPQTGLQTDR
;
A
#
# COMPACT_ATOMS: atom_id res chain seq x y z
N LEU A 1 6.26 -11.89 20.55
CA LEU A 1 5.21 -12.69 19.89
C LEU A 1 4.55 -11.81 18.83
N SER A 2 4.54 -12.26 17.56
CA SER A 2 3.89 -11.54 16.46
C SER A 2 2.43 -11.23 16.78
N ARG A 3 1.99 -10.02 16.42
CA ARG A 3 0.56 -9.62 16.47
C ARG A 3 -0.27 -10.47 15.50
N TYR A 4 0.36 -11.05 14.47
CA TYR A 4 -0.31 -11.81 13.41
C TYR A 4 0.08 -13.28 13.50
N THR A 5 -0.90 -14.15 13.67
CA THR A 5 -0.72 -15.61 13.86
C THR A 5 -0.25 -16.34 12.61
N SER A 6 -0.31 -15.71 11.43
CA SER A 6 -0.01 -16.34 10.14
C SER A 6 0.90 -15.50 9.23
N LEU A 7 1.64 -14.54 9.80
CA LEU A 7 2.55 -13.71 9.00
C LEU A 7 3.65 -14.59 8.38
N LYS A 8 3.66 -14.64 7.06
CA LYS A 8 4.65 -15.37 6.26
C LYS A 8 5.37 -14.41 5.33
N VAL A 9 6.70 -14.47 5.39
CA VAL A 9 7.54 -13.88 4.35
C VAL A 9 7.69 -14.93 3.26
N VAL A 10 7.12 -14.68 2.09
CA VAL A 10 7.26 -15.57 0.94
C VAL A 10 8.47 -15.12 0.13
N ASP A 11 9.61 -15.73 0.41
CA ASP A 11 10.84 -15.55 -0.36
C ASP A 11 10.72 -16.36 -1.67
N GLY A 12 10.21 -15.73 -2.70
CA GLY A 12 10.17 -16.29 -4.06
C GLY A 12 11.42 -15.92 -4.87
N HIS A 13 11.47 -16.34 -6.15
CA HIS A 13 12.53 -16.01 -7.13
C HIS A 13 12.85 -14.50 -7.29
N ARG A 14 12.14 -13.62 -6.58
CA ARG A 14 12.28 -12.16 -6.59
C ARG A 14 13.30 -11.60 -5.60
N GLN A 15 13.96 -12.41 -4.79
CA GLN A 15 15.07 -11.96 -3.92
C GLN A 15 16.17 -11.20 -4.69
N ARG A 16 16.38 -11.55 -5.97
CA ARG A 16 17.36 -10.85 -6.82
C ARG A 16 17.06 -9.37 -7.04
N GLU A 17 15.80 -8.95 -6.86
CA GLU A 17 15.38 -7.56 -7.03
C GLU A 17 15.07 -6.87 -5.69
N SER A 18 15.48 -7.44 -4.56
CA SER A 18 15.20 -6.94 -3.20
C SER A 18 13.69 -6.81 -2.91
N LEU A 19 12.87 -7.66 -3.54
CA LEU A 19 11.43 -7.74 -3.32
C LEU A 19 11.10 -8.91 -2.40
N ARG A 20 10.21 -8.66 -1.44
CA ARG A 20 9.60 -9.65 -0.55
C ARG A 20 8.09 -9.57 -0.65
N VAL A 21 7.38 -10.65 -0.45
CA VAL A 21 5.91 -10.64 -0.32
C VAL A 21 5.56 -11.06 1.10
N LEU A 22 4.88 -10.19 1.82
CA LEU A 22 4.29 -10.50 3.11
C LEU A 22 2.85 -10.92 2.89
N SER A 23 2.44 -11.98 3.55
CA SER A 23 1.08 -12.54 3.45
C SER A 23 0.61 -12.93 4.84
N PHE A 24 -0.52 -12.42 5.28
CA PHE A 24 -1.06 -12.73 6.61
C PHE A 24 -2.58 -12.58 6.66
N GLU A 25 -3.19 -13.21 7.68
CA GLU A 25 -4.60 -13.03 7.97
C GLU A 25 -4.82 -11.65 8.59
N SER A 26 -5.69 -10.89 7.96
CA SER A 26 -6.04 -9.53 8.34
C SER A 26 -7.42 -9.50 8.98
N PRO A 27 -7.53 -9.13 10.27
CA PRO A 27 -8.80 -8.84 10.90
C PRO A 27 -9.59 -7.73 10.19
N ALA A 28 -8.92 -6.70 9.70
CA ALA A 28 -9.55 -5.59 9.00
C ALA A 28 -10.20 -6.03 7.68
N LEU A 29 -9.54 -6.94 6.95
CA LEU A 29 -10.10 -7.48 5.71
C LEU A 29 -11.03 -8.68 5.93
N GLY A 30 -11.01 -9.29 7.12
CA GLY A 30 -11.71 -10.54 7.38
C GLY A 30 -11.17 -11.71 6.56
N GLY A 31 -9.90 -11.68 6.19
CA GLY A 31 -9.25 -12.67 5.35
C GLY A 31 -7.79 -12.36 5.10
N ARG A 32 -7.20 -13.03 4.11
CA ARG A 32 -5.79 -12.85 3.76
C ARG A 32 -5.54 -11.51 3.10
N GLY A 33 -4.49 -10.82 3.55
CA GLY A 33 -3.91 -9.65 2.92
C GLY A 33 -2.50 -9.90 2.41
N ASP A 34 -2.12 -9.28 1.31
CA ASP A 34 -0.81 -9.40 0.68
C ASP A 34 -0.16 -8.02 0.49
N VAL A 35 1.15 -7.94 0.76
CA VAL A 35 1.96 -6.73 0.60
C VAL A 35 3.26 -7.09 -0.11
N THR A 36 3.57 -6.45 -1.22
CA THR A 36 4.92 -6.50 -1.81
C THR A 36 5.78 -5.42 -1.17
N VAL A 37 6.97 -5.79 -0.72
CA VAL A 37 7.90 -4.85 -0.08
C VAL A 37 9.23 -4.86 -0.83
N TYR A 38 9.72 -3.67 -1.15
CA TYR A 38 11.08 -3.45 -1.62
C TYR A 38 11.92 -2.93 -0.46
N VAL A 39 13.05 -3.58 -0.22
CA VAL A 39 14.06 -3.14 0.76
C VAL A 39 15.33 -2.82 -0.02
N PRO A 40 15.86 -1.59 0.05
CA PRO A 40 17.08 -1.25 -0.66
C PRO A 40 18.26 -2.11 -0.15
N PRO A 41 19.14 -2.59 -1.06
CA PRO A 41 20.30 -3.38 -0.66
C PRO A 41 21.29 -2.55 0.16
N GLY A 42 21.96 -3.21 1.11
CA GLY A 42 22.93 -2.58 1.99
C GLY A 42 22.53 -2.68 3.47
N ALA A 43 23.42 -2.26 4.35
CA ALA A 43 23.14 -2.18 5.78
C ALA A 43 22.51 -0.81 6.08
N HIS A 44 21.21 -0.76 6.23
CA HIS A 44 20.46 0.44 6.53
C HIS A 44 19.67 0.25 7.82
N HIS A 45 19.50 1.35 8.56
CA HIS A 45 18.65 1.45 9.74
C HIS A 45 17.82 2.72 9.63
N ASP A 46 16.72 2.78 10.37
CA ASP A 46 15.87 3.96 10.50
C ASP A 46 15.39 4.50 9.13
N LEU A 47 15.12 3.57 8.20
CA LEU A 47 14.67 3.94 6.87
C LEU A 47 13.24 4.52 6.91
N PRO A 48 12.94 5.53 6.10
CA PRO A 48 11.57 5.93 5.88
C PRO A 48 10.79 4.86 5.11
N LEU A 49 9.49 4.79 5.37
CA LEU A 49 8.54 3.92 4.70
C LEU A 49 7.67 4.72 3.74
N VAL A 50 7.62 4.28 2.48
CA VAL A 50 6.69 4.81 1.48
C VAL A 50 5.64 3.76 1.18
N MET A 51 4.38 4.06 1.46
CA MET A 51 3.25 3.22 1.07
C MET A 51 2.81 3.61 -0.34
N LEU A 52 2.80 2.64 -1.27
CA LEU A 52 2.42 2.84 -2.66
C LEU A 52 1.06 2.18 -2.94
N LEU A 53 0.02 3.00 -3.07
CA LEU A 53 -1.36 2.58 -3.29
C LEU A 53 -1.64 2.44 -4.79
N HIS A 54 -2.15 1.29 -5.22
CA HIS A 54 -2.44 1.02 -6.63
C HIS A 54 -3.76 1.67 -7.08
N GLY A 55 -3.98 1.73 -8.39
CA GLY A 55 -5.25 2.14 -8.97
C GLY A 55 -6.27 0.99 -9.03
N VAL A 56 -7.50 1.31 -9.45
CA VAL A 56 -8.56 0.32 -9.72
C VAL A 56 -8.00 -0.80 -10.61
N TYR A 57 -8.41 -2.04 -10.36
CA TYR A 57 -7.91 -3.26 -11.01
C TYR A 57 -6.45 -3.63 -10.75
N GLY A 58 -5.72 -2.85 -9.92
CA GLY A 58 -4.39 -3.21 -9.46
C GLY A 58 -4.41 -4.20 -8.30
N ASN A 59 -3.21 -4.48 -7.78
CA ASN A 59 -3.01 -5.29 -6.59
C ASN A 59 -1.59 -4.98 -6.04
N HIS A 60 -1.17 -5.63 -4.95
CA HIS A 60 0.13 -5.45 -4.31
C HIS A 60 1.34 -5.51 -5.27
N TRP A 61 1.22 -6.19 -6.40
CA TRP A 61 2.28 -6.32 -7.41
C TRP A 61 2.32 -5.19 -8.45
N ALA A 62 1.28 -4.33 -8.53
CA ALA A 62 1.10 -3.39 -9.64
C ALA A 62 2.26 -2.39 -9.77
N TRP A 63 2.66 -1.77 -8.66
CA TRP A 63 3.77 -0.81 -8.66
C TRP A 63 5.12 -1.47 -8.99
N ALA A 64 5.34 -2.70 -8.53
CA ALA A 64 6.57 -3.42 -8.80
C ALA A 64 6.63 -3.97 -10.23
N ASN A 65 5.59 -4.70 -10.66
CA ASN A 65 5.64 -5.44 -11.92
C ASN A 65 5.32 -4.56 -13.13
N ASN A 66 4.28 -3.72 -13.04
CA ASN A 66 3.85 -2.88 -14.15
C ASN A 66 4.61 -1.56 -14.16
N GLY A 67 4.78 -0.93 -12.98
CA GLY A 67 5.46 0.36 -12.84
C GLY A 67 6.97 0.29 -12.71
N GLY A 68 7.55 -0.84 -12.30
CA GLY A 68 8.99 -0.96 -12.04
C GLY A 68 9.50 -0.02 -10.95
N ALA A 69 8.64 0.37 -10.00
CA ALA A 69 8.94 1.36 -8.98
C ALA A 69 10.21 1.01 -8.17
N HIS A 70 10.34 -0.26 -7.76
CA HIS A 70 11.52 -0.74 -7.04
C HIS A 70 12.82 -0.62 -7.85
N ARG A 71 12.80 -0.90 -9.17
CA ARG A 71 13.97 -0.74 -10.04
C ARG A 71 14.34 0.73 -10.23
N THR A 72 13.33 1.59 -10.34
CA THR A 72 13.55 3.05 -10.42
C THR A 72 14.14 3.56 -9.11
N ALA A 73 13.60 3.16 -7.96
CA ALA A 73 14.13 3.50 -6.65
C ALA A 73 15.58 3.03 -6.49
N ALA A 74 15.88 1.75 -6.80
CA ALA A 74 17.22 1.20 -6.73
C ALA A 74 18.21 2.05 -7.54
N ARG A 75 17.87 2.35 -8.79
CA ARG A 75 18.73 3.18 -9.68
C ARG A 75 18.93 4.60 -9.17
N LEU A 76 17.91 5.22 -8.59
CA LEU A 76 18.01 6.57 -8.04
C LEU A 76 18.85 6.59 -6.75
N ILE A 77 18.69 5.57 -5.90
CA ILE A 77 19.49 5.40 -4.68
C ILE A 77 20.97 5.19 -5.04
N GLU A 78 21.27 4.28 -5.97
CA GLU A 78 22.62 4.02 -6.45
C GLU A 78 23.32 5.29 -6.99
N ARG A 79 22.56 6.16 -7.65
CA ARG A 79 23.06 7.43 -8.19
C ARG A 79 23.12 8.57 -7.16
N GLY A 80 22.74 8.33 -5.91
CA GLY A 80 22.66 9.35 -4.86
C GLY A 80 21.59 10.43 -5.10
N LEU A 81 20.62 10.16 -5.99
CA LEU A 81 19.51 11.08 -6.32
C LEU A 81 18.27 10.85 -5.44
N MET A 82 18.26 9.78 -4.68
CA MET A 82 17.20 9.43 -3.74
C MET A 82 17.82 8.83 -2.48
N ARG A 83 17.31 9.18 -1.31
CA ARG A 83 17.71 8.53 -0.06
C ARG A 83 17.18 7.09 -0.04
N PRO A 84 17.91 6.13 0.56
CA PRO A 84 17.36 4.80 0.82
C PRO A 84 16.03 4.89 1.56
N MET A 85 15.04 4.10 1.10
CA MET A 85 13.72 3.99 1.72
C MET A 85 13.08 2.64 1.40
N VAL A 86 12.24 2.16 2.27
CA VAL A 86 11.43 0.96 2.06
C VAL A 86 10.18 1.36 1.28
N LEU A 87 9.80 0.56 0.28
CA LEU A 87 8.52 0.73 -0.43
C LEU A 87 7.60 -0.42 -0.05
N ALA A 88 6.46 -0.13 0.55
CA ALA A 88 5.41 -1.10 0.82
C ALA A 88 4.26 -0.89 -0.16
N MET A 89 3.86 -1.95 -0.84
CA MET A 89 2.84 -1.97 -1.89
C MET A 89 1.73 -2.93 -1.45
N PRO A 90 0.75 -2.50 -0.66
CA PRO A 90 -0.34 -3.35 -0.21
C PRO A 90 -1.32 -3.66 -1.34
N ALA A 91 -2.01 -4.80 -1.21
CA ALA A 91 -3.28 -5.01 -1.89
C ALA A 91 -4.30 -4.05 -1.27
N ASP A 92 -4.90 -3.20 -2.08
CA ASP A 92 -5.77 -2.09 -1.66
C ASP A 92 -7.22 -2.31 -2.12
N GLY A 93 -7.55 -3.54 -2.55
CA GLY A 93 -8.86 -3.88 -3.08
C GLY A 93 -9.21 -3.11 -4.36
N VAL A 94 -10.47 -3.18 -4.75
CA VAL A 94 -10.95 -2.46 -5.93
C VAL A 94 -11.20 -0.98 -5.61
N TRP A 95 -11.66 -0.68 -4.40
CA TRP A 95 -12.00 0.66 -3.93
C TRP A 95 -11.38 1.02 -2.58
N GLY A 96 -10.44 0.23 -2.09
CA GLY A 96 -9.93 0.31 -0.72
C GLY A 96 -9.40 1.68 -0.36
N GLY A 97 -8.46 2.19 -1.15
CA GLY A 97 -7.87 3.51 -0.89
C GLY A 97 -8.82 4.68 -1.10
N ALA A 98 -9.88 4.49 -1.91
CA ALA A 98 -10.92 5.50 -2.16
C ALA A 98 -12.09 5.36 -1.18
N GLY A 99 -12.18 4.25 -0.43
CA GLY A 99 -13.31 3.92 0.42
C GLY A 99 -13.77 5.09 1.29
N THR A 100 -15.05 5.38 1.22
CA THR A 100 -15.73 6.16 2.24
C THR A 100 -16.05 5.23 3.41
N ASP A 101 -16.20 5.75 4.62
CA ASP A 101 -16.54 4.94 5.83
C ASP A 101 -17.77 4.01 5.65
N ARG A 102 -18.59 4.25 4.65
CA ARG A 102 -19.75 3.43 4.31
C ARG A 102 -19.39 2.18 3.50
N HIS A 103 -18.38 2.25 2.61
CA HIS A 103 -17.97 1.12 1.77
C HIS A 103 -16.93 0.24 2.46
N ALA A 104 -16.12 0.80 3.34
CA ALA A 104 -15.11 0.08 4.08
C ALA A 104 -15.67 -1.07 4.94
N ARG A 105 -16.92 -0.99 5.37
CA ARG A 105 -17.53 -1.98 6.30
C ARG A 105 -18.40 -3.05 5.64
N HIS A 106 -18.76 -2.93 4.36
CA HIS A 106 -19.91 -3.70 3.90
C HIS A 106 -19.64 -5.01 3.17
N ARG A 107 -18.58 -5.20 2.43
CA ARG A 107 -18.24 -6.49 1.75
C ARG A 107 -16.76 -6.65 1.41
N ALA A 108 -16.00 -5.58 1.34
CA ALA A 108 -14.63 -5.60 0.83
C ALA A 108 -13.55 -5.54 1.92
N GLY A 109 -13.94 -5.35 3.19
CA GLY A 109 -13.01 -5.16 4.32
C GLY A 109 -12.73 -3.68 4.63
N ASP A 110 -12.12 -3.45 5.79
CA ASP A 110 -11.67 -2.12 6.24
C ASP A 110 -10.25 -1.86 5.72
N TYR A 111 -10.15 -1.43 4.46
CA TYR A 111 -8.86 -1.18 3.82
C TYR A 111 -8.09 0.00 4.42
N GLU A 112 -8.75 0.93 5.08
CA GLU A 112 -8.06 2.01 5.78
C GLU A 112 -7.30 1.50 7.00
N THR A 113 -7.96 0.71 7.85
CA THR A 113 -7.30 0.03 8.98
C THR A 113 -6.22 -0.94 8.47
N TRP A 114 -6.50 -1.67 7.39
CA TRP A 114 -5.52 -2.53 6.74
C TRP A 114 -4.24 -1.78 6.38
N ILE A 115 -4.34 -0.65 5.68
CA ILE A 115 -3.19 0.13 5.21
C ILE A 115 -2.49 0.84 6.37
N MET A 116 -3.25 1.57 7.21
CA MET A 116 -2.69 2.52 8.18
C MET A 116 -2.32 1.90 9.53
N ASP A 117 -2.79 0.70 9.83
CA ASP A 117 -2.46 -0.02 11.06
C ASP A 117 -1.80 -1.37 10.77
N GLU A 118 -2.47 -2.27 10.04
CA GLU A 118 -2.01 -3.65 9.93
C GLU A 118 -0.79 -3.80 9.01
N VAL A 119 -0.80 -3.19 7.83
CA VAL A 119 0.35 -3.20 6.92
C VAL A 119 1.53 -2.47 7.57
N LEU A 120 1.30 -1.29 8.12
CA LEU A 120 2.35 -0.50 8.75
C LEU A 120 3.03 -1.28 9.88
N SER A 121 2.25 -1.87 10.80
CA SER A 121 2.79 -2.62 11.92
C SER A 121 3.46 -3.94 11.49
N SER A 122 2.89 -4.66 10.51
CA SER A 122 3.48 -5.92 10.04
C SER A 122 4.80 -5.71 9.30
N VAL A 123 4.89 -4.66 8.49
CA VAL A 123 6.13 -4.32 7.77
C VAL A 123 7.22 -3.90 8.76
N ALA A 124 6.90 -3.07 9.76
CA ALA A 124 7.85 -2.68 10.81
C ALA A 124 8.27 -3.87 11.69
N GLU A 125 7.39 -4.85 11.93
CA GLU A 125 7.71 -6.05 12.72
C GLU A 125 8.73 -6.96 12.03
N VAL A 126 8.65 -7.12 10.69
CA VAL A 126 9.49 -8.08 9.96
C VAL A 126 10.73 -7.48 9.31
N LEU A 127 10.84 -6.17 9.26
CA LEU A 127 11.96 -5.47 8.63
C LEU A 127 12.82 -4.75 9.66
N PRO A 128 14.00 -5.29 9.99
CA PRO A 128 14.92 -4.66 10.94
C PRO A 128 15.50 -3.33 10.43
N GLU A 129 15.29 -3.03 9.15
CA GLU A 129 15.68 -1.75 8.52
C GLU A 129 14.75 -0.60 8.90
N LEU A 130 13.60 -0.88 9.51
CA LEU A 130 12.61 0.09 9.97
C LEU A 130 12.58 0.18 11.49
N ASP A 131 12.33 1.38 11.99
CA ASP A 131 11.87 1.58 13.35
C ASP A 131 10.43 1.08 13.54
N TYR A 132 10.01 0.92 14.80
CA TYR A 132 8.62 0.58 15.13
C TYR A 132 7.62 1.61 14.59
N ASP A 133 8.00 2.89 14.53
CA ASP A 133 7.19 4.00 14.02
C ASP A 133 7.98 4.82 12.98
N PRO A 134 8.22 4.26 11.77
CA PRO A 134 9.08 4.90 10.79
C PRO A 134 8.47 6.18 10.21
N PRO A 135 9.29 7.12 9.71
CA PRO A 135 8.81 8.24 8.92
C PRO A 135 7.97 7.74 7.74
N LEU A 136 6.67 8.12 7.70
CA LEU A 136 5.70 7.60 6.75
C LEU A 136 5.40 8.58 5.63
N PHE A 137 5.43 8.08 4.40
CA PHE A 137 4.99 8.77 3.19
C PHE A 137 3.95 7.94 2.46
N LEU A 138 3.00 8.60 1.80
CA LEU A 138 2.00 7.95 0.95
C LEU A 138 2.18 8.39 -0.49
N ALA A 139 2.11 7.44 -1.41
CA ALA A 139 1.98 7.74 -2.83
C ALA A 139 0.93 6.82 -3.45
N GLY A 140 0.23 7.30 -4.47
CA GLY A 140 -0.80 6.50 -5.08
C GLY A 140 -1.19 6.96 -6.47
N LEU A 141 -1.75 6.04 -7.25
CA LEU A 141 -2.20 6.25 -8.60
C LEU A 141 -3.74 6.14 -8.68
N SER A 142 -4.40 7.09 -9.34
CA SER A 142 -5.85 7.07 -9.58
C SER A 142 -6.64 6.92 -8.28
N MET A 143 -7.32 5.81 -8.05
CA MET A 143 -7.97 5.43 -6.79
C MET A 143 -7.00 5.55 -5.60
N GLY A 144 -5.81 4.95 -5.71
CA GLY A 144 -4.77 5.04 -4.67
C GLY A 144 -4.27 6.47 -4.46
N GLY A 145 -4.26 7.30 -5.52
CA GLY A 145 -3.93 8.73 -5.41
C GLY A 145 -4.97 9.47 -4.57
N TYR A 146 -6.25 9.20 -4.80
CA TYR A 146 -7.33 9.72 -3.95
C TYR A 146 -7.21 9.22 -2.51
N GLY A 147 -6.93 7.92 -2.33
CA GLY A 147 -6.70 7.32 -1.01
C GLY A 147 -5.55 7.99 -0.26
N ALA A 148 -4.44 8.27 -0.94
CA ALA A 148 -3.30 8.97 -0.35
C ALA A 148 -3.67 10.37 0.12
N LEU A 149 -4.42 11.14 -0.69
CA LEU A 149 -4.91 12.48 -0.31
C LEU A 149 -5.86 12.42 0.88
N ARG A 150 -6.82 11.49 0.85
CA ARG A 150 -7.81 11.31 1.93
C ARG A 150 -7.15 10.92 3.26
N MET A 151 -6.26 9.94 3.22
CA MET A 151 -5.53 9.51 4.42
C MET A 151 -4.59 10.61 4.91
N GLY A 152 -3.93 11.33 4.00
CA GLY A 152 -3.11 12.48 4.37
C GLY A 152 -3.88 13.56 5.09
N ALA A 153 -5.09 13.88 4.64
CA ALA A 153 -5.96 14.84 5.31
C ALA A 153 -6.44 14.33 6.68
N LYS A 154 -6.76 13.04 6.81
CA LYS A 154 -7.26 12.44 8.05
C LYS A 154 -6.17 12.25 9.10
N TYR A 155 -5.01 11.73 8.71
CA TYR A 155 -3.92 11.37 9.64
C TYR A 155 -2.89 12.48 9.84
N GLY A 156 -2.97 13.57 9.08
CA GLY A 156 -2.23 14.80 9.32
C GLY A 156 -0.74 14.59 9.55
N ARG A 157 -0.26 14.97 10.74
CA ARG A 157 1.18 14.91 11.08
C ARG A 157 1.82 13.52 11.08
N ARG A 158 1.04 12.46 11.06
CA ARG A 158 1.55 11.07 10.95
C ARG A 158 2.17 10.81 9.58
N ILE A 159 1.72 11.53 8.54
CA ILE A 159 2.16 11.37 7.16
C ILE A 159 3.01 12.58 6.77
N LEU A 160 4.29 12.35 6.51
CA LEU A 160 5.27 13.41 6.27
C LEU A 160 5.22 13.97 4.84
N GLY A 161 4.65 13.22 3.91
CA GLY A 161 4.50 13.66 2.52
C GLY A 161 3.56 12.78 1.73
N ILE A 162 2.95 13.39 0.70
CA ILE A 162 1.98 12.72 -0.16
C ILE A 162 2.36 12.99 -1.61
N SER A 163 2.25 11.94 -2.46
CA SER A 163 2.34 12.06 -3.91
C SER A 163 1.11 11.40 -4.55
N ALA A 164 0.25 12.19 -5.15
CA ALA A 164 -0.98 11.71 -5.79
C ALA A 164 -0.87 11.83 -7.31
N HIS A 165 -0.86 10.70 -8.00
CA HIS A 165 -0.72 10.62 -9.44
C HIS A 165 -2.09 10.38 -10.07
N SER A 166 -2.52 11.28 -10.96
CA SER A 166 -3.81 11.18 -11.65
C SER A 166 -4.97 10.80 -10.71
N ALA A 167 -4.97 11.41 -9.52
CA ALA A 167 -5.94 11.09 -8.48
C ALA A 167 -7.36 11.39 -8.95
N MET A 168 -8.28 10.48 -8.67
CA MET A 168 -9.71 10.68 -8.89
C MET A 168 -10.25 11.60 -7.79
N THR A 169 -10.27 12.93 -8.06
CA THR A 169 -10.67 13.94 -7.08
C THR A 169 -12.14 14.34 -7.17
N HIS A 170 -12.84 13.93 -8.23
CA HIS A 170 -14.24 14.27 -8.47
C HIS A 170 -15.13 13.05 -8.19
N LEU A 171 -15.69 12.98 -7.00
CA LEU A 171 -16.50 11.84 -6.53
C LEU A 171 -17.78 11.61 -7.38
N ALA A 172 -18.33 12.64 -8.00
CA ALA A 172 -19.48 12.50 -8.90
C ALA A 172 -19.17 11.68 -10.17
N GLU A 173 -17.90 11.58 -10.57
CA GLU A 173 -17.47 10.74 -11.68
C GLU A 173 -17.24 9.29 -11.24
N GLY A 174 -17.01 9.04 -9.95
CA GLY A 174 -16.87 7.71 -9.38
C GLY A 174 -18.11 6.85 -9.55
N GLY A 175 -19.31 7.45 -9.49
CA GLY A 175 -20.58 6.76 -9.71
C GLY A 175 -20.74 6.12 -11.09
N ARG A 176 -19.94 6.54 -12.08
CA ARG A 176 -19.92 5.88 -13.41
C ARG A 176 -19.22 4.54 -13.43
N PHE A 177 -18.37 4.28 -12.44
CA PHE A 177 -17.67 2.99 -12.29
C PHE A 177 -18.42 2.01 -11.40
N GLU A 178 -19.41 2.50 -10.62
CA GLU A 178 -20.21 1.67 -9.71
C GLU A 178 -21.16 0.73 -10.44
N ASP A 179 -21.61 1.11 -11.64
CA ASP A 179 -22.55 0.34 -12.47
C ASP A 179 -21.85 -0.55 -13.52
N ASP A 180 -20.51 -0.69 -13.50
CA ASP A 180 -19.81 -1.56 -14.43
C ASP A 180 -19.99 -3.04 -14.05
N PRO A 181 -20.69 -3.85 -14.88
CA PRO A 181 -20.92 -5.26 -14.61
C PRO A 181 -19.62 -6.10 -14.49
N GLN A 182 -18.50 -5.59 -15.04
CA GLN A 182 -17.20 -6.27 -14.99
C GLN A 182 -16.52 -6.12 -13.62
N THR A 183 -16.87 -5.13 -12.83
CA THR A 183 -16.29 -4.91 -11.51
C THR A 183 -16.94 -5.76 -10.42
N GLY A 184 -18.11 -6.35 -10.67
CA GLY A 184 -18.89 -7.07 -9.67
C GLY A 184 -19.41 -6.19 -8.53
N LEU A 185 -19.29 -4.89 -8.66
CA LEU A 185 -19.80 -3.91 -7.71
C LEU A 185 -21.30 -3.73 -7.96
N GLN A 186 -22.11 -4.44 -7.20
CA GLN A 186 -23.53 -4.11 -7.08
C GLN A 186 -23.68 -3.00 -6.06
N THR A 187 -24.12 -1.84 -6.50
CA THR A 187 -24.65 -0.80 -5.60
C THR A 187 -26.01 -1.27 -5.10
N ASP A 188 -26.10 -1.57 -3.81
CA ASP A 188 -27.41 -1.64 -3.15
C ASP A 188 -28.00 -0.22 -3.14
N ARG A 189 -29.02 -0.01 -3.93
CA ARG A 189 -29.86 1.20 -3.94
C ARG A 189 -30.72 1.25 -2.68
#